data_4c2f2b1de4a84f85c16c24944775905d
#
_entry.id   4c2f2b1de4a84f85c16c24944775905d
#
_cell.length_a   1.000
_cell.length_b   1.000
_cell.length_c   1.000
_cell.angle_alpha   90.00
_cell.angle_beta   90.00
_cell.angle_gamma   90.00
#
_symmetry.space_group_name_H-M   'P 1'
#
loop_
_entity.id
_entity.type
_entity.pdbx_description
1 polymer ?
#
loop_
_entity_poly.entity_id
_entity_poly.type
_entity_poly.pdbx_seq_one_letter_code
_entity_poly.pdbx_strand_id
1 'polypeptide(L)'
;MNKTKKLTTGAMLLAIVGALMLLDRQFSYLFDVYIVMMIPVVIIIYAAMYELKDGGILCVCLGILTFIIGSSSLNYVFYVPLGIIVGLGYSYFLKKNANKQRLMLASVVLYTAGEVLITFVLMPILGFDIVGQISSIKEAFLEISSGTGMDFSLINLDAVLPAVYVFTIILTGVMEGFLTHVVTLLLLRKFKIKSVDAGAIMPLEPGTGMTYGCIALVFLMYIYNNFLSSMVNNELVKYIVLCAGMMAFMVLVYFGYIYLAVYLKLRFGKNMTLFLMLGLILFFPLSLFILMIVGFLYGSGPLKKYIIINKK
;
A
#
# COMPACT_ATOMS: atom_id res chain seq x y z
N MET A 1 18.17 -21.18 -23.85
CA MET A 1 17.32 -21.61 -22.70
C MET A 1 16.20 -22.51 -23.26
N ASN A 2 15.89 -23.62 -22.59
CA ASN A 2 14.97 -24.64 -23.13
C ASN A 2 13.52 -24.13 -23.12
N LYS A 3 12.90 -23.93 -24.31
CA LYS A 3 11.52 -23.42 -24.45
C LYS A 3 10.50 -24.27 -23.70
N THR A 4 10.70 -25.59 -23.69
CA THR A 4 9.84 -26.54 -22.97
C THR A 4 9.82 -26.27 -21.47
N LYS A 5 10.99 -26.08 -20.82
CA LYS A 5 11.09 -25.79 -19.38
C LYS A 5 10.34 -24.52 -19.00
N LYS A 6 10.45 -23.49 -19.83
CA LYS A 6 9.77 -22.22 -19.66
C LYS A 6 8.25 -22.39 -19.68
N LEU A 7 7.74 -23.07 -20.71
CA LEU A 7 6.31 -23.34 -20.85
C LEU A 7 5.76 -24.18 -19.69
N THR A 8 6.49 -25.24 -19.32
CA THR A 8 6.10 -26.12 -18.19
C THR A 8 6.04 -25.37 -16.88
N THR A 9 7.03 -24.50 -16.59
CA THR A 9 7.02 -23.68 -15.36
C THR A 9 5.84 -22.71 -15.34
N GLY A 10 5.54 -22.04 -16.46
CA GLY A 10 4.39 -21.15 -16.58
C GLY A 10 3.07 -21.89 -16.37
N ALA A 11 2.89 -23.04 -17.06
CA ALA A 11 1.71 -23.88 -16.91
C ALA A 11 1.52 -24.38 -15.45
N MET A 12 2.60 -24.77 -14.78
CA MET A 12 2.55 -25.20 -13.38
C MET A 12 2.12 -24.07 -12.44
N LEU A 13 2.65 -22.86 -12.63
CA LEU A 13 2.25 -21.70 -11.83
C LEU A 13 0.79 -21.33 -12.05
N LEU A 14 0.32 -21.35 -13.31
CA LEU A 14 -1.09 -21.14 -13.65
C LEU A 14 -1.99 -22.20 -13.04
N ALA A 15 -1.58 -23.47 -13.10
CA ALA A 15 -2.33 -24.57 -12.51
C ALA A 15 -2.48 -24.42 -10.97
N ILE A 16 -1.42 -23.99 -10.28
CA ILE A 16 -1.47 -23.72 -8.83
C ILE A 16 -2.46 -22.60 -8.53
N VAL A 17 -2.37 -21.46 -9.24
CA VAL A 17 -3.28 -20.33 -9.02
C VAL A 17 -4.73 -20.74 -9.37
N GLY A 18 -4.94 -21.42 -10.48
CA GLY A 18 -6.27 -21.90 -10.90
C GLY A 18 -6.87 -22.89 -9.90
N ALA A 19 -6.08 -23.80 -9.37
CA ALA A 19 -6.54 -24.73 -8.34
C ALA A 19 -6.94 -24.00 -7.05
N LEU A 20 -6.15 -22.99 -6.62
CA LEU A 20 -6.50 -22.16 -5.47
C LEU A 20 -7.79 -21.38 -5.70
N MET A 21 -7.98 -20.77 -6.88
CA MET A 21 -9.20 -20.06 -7.23
C MET A 21 -10.43 -20.99 -7.29
N LEU A 22 -10.27 -22.22 -7.80
CA LEU A 22 -11.35 -23.21 -7.81
C LEU A 22 -11.73 -23.66 -6.40
N LEU A 23 -10.75 -23.89 -5.53
CA LEU A 23 -10.99 -24.21 -4.13
C LEU A 23 -11.72 -23.05 -3.44
N ASP A 24 -11.25 -21.83 -3.61
CA ASP A 24 -11.85 -20.64 -3.01
C ASP A 24 -13.31 -20.42 -3.47
N ARG A 25 -13.60 -20.69 -4.73
CA ARG A 25 -14.97 -20.69 -5.25
C ARG A 25 -15.89 -21.66 -4.49
N GLN A 26 -15.38 -22.83 -4.07
CA GLN A 26 -16.14 -23.80 -3.27
C GLN A 26 -16.38 -23.27 -1.85
N PHE A 27 -15.50 -22.43 -1.32
CA PHE A 27 -15.66 -21.75 -0.03
C PHE A 27 -16.34 -20.38 -0.15
N SER A 28 -17.10 -20.15 -1.22
CA SER A 28 -17.82 -18.88 -1.46
C SER A 28 -16.90 -17.65 -1.44
N TYR A 29 -15.69 -17.79 -1.97
CA TYR A 29 -14.70 -16.73 -2.08
C TYR A 29 -14.18 -16.15 -0.74
N LEU A 30 -14.13 -17.00 0.28
CA LEU A 30 -13.64 -16.61 1.62
C LEU A 30 -12.15 -16.19 1.63
N PHE A 31 -11.35 -16.74 0.72
CA PHE A 31 -9.91 -16.54 0.64
C PHE A 31 -9.46 -15.71 -0.55
N ASP A 32 -10.38 -15.11 -1.30
CA ASP A 32 -10.08 -14.41 -2.55
C ASP A 32 -9.04 -13.28 -2.39
N VAL A 33 -9.11 -12.49 -1.31
CA VAL A 33 -8.14 -11.44 -0.97
C VAL A 33 -6.71 -12.00 -0.89
N TYR A 34 -6.52 -13.14 -0.23
CA TYR A 34 -5.20 -13.77 -0.08
C TYR A 34 -4.67 -14.32 -1.39
N ILE A 35 -5.54 -14.89 -2.22
CA ILE A 35 -5.17 -15.45 -3.52
C ILE A 35 -4.77 -14.32 -4.47
N VAL A 36 -5.53 -13.24 -4.49
CA VAL A 36 -5.23 -12.06 -5.30
C VAL A 36 -3.86 -11.47 -4.94
N MET A 37 -3.53 -11.37 -3.66
CA MET A 37 -2.21 -10.90 -3.20
C MET A 37 -1.05 -11.79 -3.66
N MET A 38 -1.29 -13.07 -3.97
CA MET A 38 -0.26 -13.98 -4.50
C MET A 38 0.00 -13.77 -6.00
N ILE A 39 -0.93 -13.19 -6.74
CA ILE A 39 -0.82 -13.02 -8.21
C ILE A 39 0.41 -12.24 -8.63
N PRO A 40 0.70 -11.03 -8.11
CA PRO A 40 1.91 -10.30 -8.49
C PRO A 40 3.18 -11.07 -8.15
N VAL A 41 3.18 -11.81 -7.05
CA VAL A 41 4.33 -12.61 -6.63
C VAL A 41 4.64 -13.71 -7.65
N VAL A 42 3.62 -14.41 -8.14
CA VAL A 42 3.76 -15.44 -9.19
C VAL A 42 4.34 -14.85 -10.47
N ILE A 43 3.84 -13.68 -10.88
CA ILE A 43 4.31 -12.98 -12.08
C ILE A 43 5.77 -12.56 -11.90
N ILE A 44 6.13 -12.00 -10.74
CA ILE A 44 7.50 -11.54 -10.45
C ILE A 44 8.47 -12.72 -10.46
N ILE A 45 8.12 -13.84 -9.82
CA ILE A 45 8.96 -15.03 -9.79
C ILE A 45 9.21 -15.53 -11.23
N TYR A 46 8.15 -15.67 -12.00
CA TYR A 46 8.25 -16.14 -13.38
C TYR A 46 9.08 -15.19 -14.26
N ALA A 47 8.82 -13.89 -14.19
CA ALA A 47 9.58 -12.89 -14.91
C ALA A 47 11.05 -12.79 -14.44
N ALA A 48 11.34 -13.07 -13.15
CA ALA A 48 12.71 -13.13 -12.64
C ALA A 48 13.49 -14.33 -13.19
N MET A 49 12.84 -15.48 -13.34
CA MET A 49 13.42 -16.71 -13.90
C MET A 49 13.67 -16.59 -15.41
N TYR A 50 12.81 -15.88 -16.13
CA TYR A 50 12.79 -15.80 -17.59
C TYR A 50 12.90 -14.36 -18.06
N GLU A 51 12.20 -13.99 -19.14
CA GLU A 51 12.16 -12.62 -19.64
C GLU A 51 10.87 -11.90 -19.24
N LEU A 52 10.89 -10.56 -19.27
CA LEU A 52 9.70 -9.76 -18.98
C LEU A 52 8.55 -10.04 -19.96
N LYS A 53 8.89 -10.31 -21.23
CA LYS A 53 7.92 -10.69 -22.27
C LYS A 53 7.17 -11.98 -21.92
N ASP A 54 7.87 -12.94 -21.31
CA ASP A 54 7.26 -14.20 -20.88
C ASP A 54 6.33 -14.00 -19.71
N GLY A 55 6.69 -13.09 -18.79
CA GLY A 55 5.80 -12.61 -17.74
C GLY A 55 4.51 -12.03 -18.32
N GLY A 56 4.58 -11.27 -19.42
CA GLY A 56 3.42 -10.75 -20.13
C GLY A 56 2.48 -11.85 -20.66
N ILE A 57 3.03 -12.93 -21.24
CA ILE A 57 2.23 -14.09 -21.68
C ILE A 57 1.52 -14.74 -20.48
N LEU A 58 2.23 -14.94 -19.37
CA LEU A 58 1.66 -15.47 -18.15
C LEU A 58 0.49 -14.61 -17.65
N CYS A 59 0.62 -13.27 -17.73
CA CYS A 59 -0.41 -12.32 -17.33
C CYS A 59 -1.69 -12.45 -18.16
N VAL A 60 -1.56 -12.61 -19.48
CA VAL A 60 -2.72 -12.85 -20.35
C VAL A 60 -3.43 -14.14 -19.95
N CYS A 61 -2.68 -15.23 -19.72
CA CYS A 61 -3.25 -16.50 -19.28
C CYS A 61 -3.92 -16.38 -17.88
N LEU A 62 -3.32 -15.65 -16.95
CA LEU A 62 -3.91 -15.36 -15.64
C LEU A 62 -5.20 -14.56 -15.76
N GLY A 63 -5.24 -13.54 -16.64
CA GLY A 63 -6.45 -12.76 -16.89
C GLY A 63 -7.60 -13.62 -17.43
N ILE A 64 -7.32 -14.49 -18.42
CA ILE A 64 -8.30 -15.44 -18.96
C ILE A 64 -8.77 -16.41 -17.88
N LEU A 65 -7.85 -16.98 -17.11
CA LEU A 65 -8.16 -17.91 -16.02
C LEU A 65 -9.06 -17.26 -14.97
N THR A 66 -8.77 -16.03 -14.60
CA THR A 66 -9.59 -15.25 -13.65
C THR A 66 -10.98 -14.99 -14.18
N PHE A 67 -11.09 -14.63 -15.45
CA PHE A 67 -12.39 -14.41 -16.08
C PHE A 67 -13.26 -15.68 -16.07
N ILE A 68 -12.67 -16.85 -16.33
CA ILE A 68 -13.39 -18.12 -16.38
C ILE A 68 -13.79 -18.58 -14.96
N ILE A 69 -12.92 -18.47 -13.97
CA ILE A 69 -13.11 -19.07 -12.64
C ILE A 69 -13.64 -18.04 -11.64
N GLY A 70 -13.11 -16.81 -11.67
CA GLY A 70 -13.29 -15.80 -10.64
C GLY A 70 -14.29 -14.70 -10.97
N SER A 71 -14.99 -14.74 -12.12
CA SER A 71 -15.92 -13.68 -12.56
C SER A 71 -17.07 -13.38 -11.58
N SER A 72 -17.37 -14.28 -10.67
CA SER A 72 -18.39 -14.10 -9.63
C SER A 72 -17.89 -13.36 -8.39
N SER A 73 -16.58 -13.17 -8.22
CA SER A 73 -16.01 -12.38 -7.14
C SER A 73 -15.55 -11.03 -7.67
N LEU A 74 -16.02 -9.95 -7.06
CA LEU A 74 -15.58 -8.58 -7.36
C LEU A 74 -14.09 -8.41 -7.08
N ASN A 75 -13.56 -9.07 -6.04
CA ASN A 75 -12.13 -9.01 -5.71
C ASN A 75 -11.28 -9.58 -6.85
N TYR A 76 -11.64 -10.70 -7.44
CA TYR A 76 -10.91 -11.22 -8.59
C TYR A 76 -11.00 -10.28 -9.81
N VAL A 77 -12.18 -9.73 -10.09
CA VAL A 77 -12.40 -8.87 -11.25
C VAL A 77 -11.55 -7.59 -11.18
N PHE A 78 -11.45 -6.97 -10.00
CA PHE A 78 -10.71 -5.70 -9.85
C PHE A 78 -9.24 -5.88 -9.51
N TYR A 79 -8.94 -6.79 -8.60
CA TYR A 79 -7.60 -6.86 -8.03
C TYR A 79 -6.66 -7.78 -8.79
N VAL A 80 -7.15 -8.71 -9.62
CA VAL A 80 -6.25 -9.47 -10.50
C VAL A 80 -5.60 -8.59 -11.57
N PRO A 81 -6.33 -7.71 -12.29
CA PRO A 81 -5.69 -6.72 -13.16
C PRO A 81 -4.69 -5.82 -12.43
N LEU A 82 -5.01 -5.36 -11.21
CA LEU A 82 -4.09 -4.60 -10.39
C LEU A 82 -2.84 -5.41 -10.05
N GLY A 83 -3.00 -6.66 -9.60
CA GLY A 83 -1.89 -7.57 -9.32
C GLY A 83 -1.01 -7.83 -10.54
N ILE A 84 -1.59 -7.89 -11.74
CA ILE A 84 -0.86 -8.00 -13.01
C ILE A 84 0.00 -6.75 -13.24
N ILE A 85 -0.57 -5.56 -13.08
CA ILE A 85 0.15 -4.29 -13.26
C ILE A 85 1.29 -4.17 -12.26
N VAL A 86 1.04 -4.48 -10.99
CA VAL A 86 2.05 -4.46 -9.92
C VAL A 86 3.16 -5.49 -10.21
N GLY A 87 2.78 -6.72 -10.59
CA GLY A 87 3.72 -7.80 -10.89
C GLY A 87 4.65 -7.46 -12.06
N LEU A 88 4.11 -6.91 -13.15
CA LEU A 88 4.90 -6.47 -14.30
C LEU A 88 5.77 -5.25 -13.97
N GLY A 89 5.21 -4.26 -13.29
CA GLY A 89 5.93 -3.05 -12.88
C GLY A 89 7.11 -3.37 -11.95
N TYR A 90 6.88 -4.20 -10.93
CA TYR A 90 7.94 -4.67 -10.05
C TYR A 90 9.02 -5.44 -10.83
N SER A 91 8.61 -6.35 -11.72
CA SER A 91 9.52 -7.16 -12.55
C SER A 91 10.39 -6.30 -13.46
N TYR A 92 9.84 -5.22 -14.00
CA TYR A 92 10.60 -4.26 -14.82
C TYR A 92 11.72 -3.60 -14.00
N PHE A 93 11.41 -3.10 -12.79
CA PHE A 93 12.42 -2.51 -11.90
C PHE A 93 13.44 -3.57 -11.42
N LEU A 94 12.99 -4.80 -11.17
CA LEU A 94 13.86 -5.91 -10.78
C LEU A 94 14.88 -6.25 -11.90
N LYS A 95 14.43 -6.26 -13.16
CA LYS A 95 15.32 -6.49 -14.33
C LYS A 95 16.32 -5.34 -14.54
N LYS A 96 15.94 -4.11 -14.18
CA LYS A 96 16.86 -2.95 -14.19
C LYS A 96 17.82 -2.91 -13.00
N ASN A 97 17.93 -3.98 -12.22
CA ASN A 97 18.77 -4.06 -11.02
C ASN A 97 18.49 -2.94 -10.00
N ALA A 98 17.23 -2.53 -9.87
CA ALA A 98 16.84 -1.56 -8.86
C ALA A 98 17.14 -2.10 -7.46
N ASN A 99 17.52 -1.22 -6.55
CA ASN A 99 17.75 -1.57 -5.16
C ASN A 99 16.42 -1.96 -4.47
N LYS A 100 16.49 -2.64 -3.31
CA LYS A 100 15.32 -3.12 -2.56
C LYS A 100 14.33 -2.01 -2.24
N GLN A 101 14.81 -0.82 -1.92
CA GLN A 101 13.97 0.32 -1.58
C GLN A 101 13.15 0.81 -2.78
N ARG A 102 13.76 0.88 -3.97
CA ARG A 102 13.05 1.24 -5.20
C ARG A 102 12.03 0.17 -5.58
N LEU A 103 12.34 -1.10 -5.35
CA LEU A 103 11.39 -2.20 -5.57
C LEU A 103 10.20 -2.12 -4.60
N MET A 104 10.46 -1.86 -3.32
CA MET A 104 9.43 -1.66 -2.31
C MET A 104 8.56 -0.44 -2.65
N LEU A 105 9.21 0.70 -2.95
CA LEU A 105 8.50 1.92 -3.31
C LEU A 105 7.62 1.72 -4.54
N ALA A 106 8.13 1.05 -5.58
CA ALA A 106 7.36 0.76 -6.79
C ALA A 106 6.12 -0.10 -6.48
N SER A 107 6.28 -1.14 -5.65
CA SER A 107 5.16 -1.98 -5.22
C SER A 107 4.12 -1.17 -4.45
N VAL A 108 4.54 -0.41 -3.46
CA VAL A 108 3.65 0.41 -2.62
C VAL A 108 2.92 1.47 -3.46
N VAL A 109 3.64 2.20 -4.32
CA VAL A 109 3.03 3.25 -5.15
C VAL A 109 2.02 2.66 -6.14
N LEU A 110 2.36 1.54 -6.80
CA LEU A 110 1.46 0.90 -7.76
C LEU A 110 0.19 0.37 -7.09
N TYR A 111 0.30 -0.27 -5.92
CA TYR A 111 -0.87 -0.73 -5.18
C TYR A 111 -1.71 0.44 -4.68
N THR A 112 -1.12 1.42 -4.02
CA THR A 112 -1.87 2.56 -3.50
C THR A 112 -2.58 3.34 -4.62
N ALA A 113 -1.91 3.56 -5.75
CA ALA A 113 -2.53 4.19 -6.91
C ALA A 113 -3.67 3.35 -7.49
N GLY A 114 -3.49 2.02 -7.52
CA GLY A 114 -4.51 1.07 -7.95
C GLY A 114 -5.74 1.08 -7.04
N GLU A 115 -5.55 1.04 -5.72
CA GLU A 115 -6.63 1.12 -4.72
C GLU A 115 -7.45 2.41 -4.88
N VAL A 116 -6.77 3.54 -5.01
CA VAL A 116 -7.41 4.84 -5.24
C VAL A 116 -8.20 4.83 -6.55
N LEU A 117 -7.63 4.30 -7.63
CA LEU A 117 -8.29 4.21 -8.93
C LEU A 117 -9.50 3.26 -8.90
N ILE A 118 -9.36 2.09 -8.30
CA ILE A 118 -10.47 1.13 -8.17
C ILE A 118 -11.60 1.77 -7.37
N THR A 119 -11.32 2.30 -6.20
CA THR A 119 -12.34 2.80 -5.28
C THR A 119 -13.00 4.08 -5.79
N PHE A 120 -12.25 5.08 -6.25
CA PHE A 120 -12.82 6.38 -6.60
C PHE A 120 -13.17 6.55 -8.08
N VAL A 121 -12.74 5.64 -8.96
CA VAL A 121 -13.03 5.74 -10.38
C VAL A 121 -13.84 4.54 -10.87
N LEU A 122 -13.34 3.31 -10.67
CA LEU A 122 -13.99 2.14 -11.24
C LEU A 122 -15.26 1.73 -10.49
N MET A 123 -15.26 1.74 -9.17
CA MET A 123 -16.45 1.38 -8.38
C MET A 123 -17.66 2.31 -8.67
N PRO A 124 -17.52 3.64 -8.67
CA PRO A 124 -18.63 4.53 -9.03
C PRO A 124 -19.16 4.32 -10.46
N ILE A 125 -18.29 4.04 -11.44
CA ILE A 125 -18.71 3.72 -12.82
C ILE A 125 -19.60 2.47 -12.86
N LEU A 126 -19.40 1.53 -11.95
CA LEU A 126 -20.21 0.30 -11.83
C LEU A 126 -21.43 0.47 -10.93
N GLY A 127 -21.73 1.68 -10.50
CA GLY A 127 -22.92 1.99 -9.70
C GLY A 127 -22.73 1.81 -8.19
N PHE A 128 -21.50 1.63 -7.69
CA PHE A 128 -21.25 1.62 -6.24
C PHE A 128 -21.29 3.05 -5.71
N ASP A 129 -22.17 3.30 -4.76
CA ASP A 129 -22.34 4.60 -4.11
C ASP A 129 -21.43 4.72 -2.89
N ILE A 130 -20.27 5.37 -3.06
CA ILE A 130 -19.32 5.62 -1.97
C ILE A 130 -19.90 6.56 -0.92
N VAL A 131 -20.66 7.57 -1.35
CA VAL A 131 -21.27 8.54 -0.44
C VAL A 131 -22.31 7.85 0.43
N GLY A 132 -23.14 7.01 -0.19
CA GLY A 132 -24.12 6.18 0.54
C GLY A 132 -23.46 5.20 1.51
N GLN A 133 -22.33 4.60 1.16
CA GLN A 133 -21.56 3.75 2.08
C GLN A 133 -21.05 4.55 3.31
N ILE A 134 -20.50 5.73 3.11
CA ILE A 134 -20.04 6.58 4.21
C ILE A 134 -21.21 7.02 5.08
N SER A 135 -22.36 7.33 4.49
CA SER A 135 -23.59 7.67 5.20
C SER A 135 -24.11 6.51 6.06
N SER A 136 -24.09 5.28 5.51
CA SER A 136 -24.48 4.07 6.26
C SER A 136 -23.54 3.80 7.45
N ILE A 137 -22.23 4.06 7.30
CA ILE A 137 -21.26 3.97 8.39
C ILE A 137 -21.61 5.02 9.47
N LYS A 138 -21.95 6.24 9.07
CA LYS A 138 -22.35 7.31 9.98
C LYS A 138 -23.59 6.92 10.79
N GLU A 139 -24.63 6.40 10.13
CA GLU A 139 -25.84 5.92 10.78
C GLU A 139 -25.56 4.82 11.80
N ALA A 140 -24.70 3.83 11.45
CA ALA A 140 -24.28 2.80 12.37
C ALA A 140 -23.54 3.36 13.61
N PHE A 141 -22.68 4.37 13.43
CA PHE A 141 -22.03 5.04 14.54
C PHE A 141 -23.03 5.76 15.47
N LEU A 142 -24.03 6.43 14.91
CA LEU A 142 -25.05 7.13 15.67
C LEU A 142 -25.96 6.13 16.43
N GLU A 143 -26.25 4.99 15.84
CA GLU A 143 -27.02 3.91 16.49
C GLU A 143 -26.24 3.32 17.68
N ILE A 144 -24.95 3.03 17.51
CA ILE A 144 -24.07 2.58 18.61
C ILE A 144 -24.00 3.64 19.72
N SER A 145 -23.90 4.92 19.38
CA SER A 145 -23.91 6.03 20.32
C SER A 145 -25.17 6.02 21.19
N SER A 146 -26.34 5.92 20.56
CA SER A 146 -27.62 5.89 21.26
C SER A 146 -27.78 4.66 22.17
N GLY A 147 -27.22 3.50 21.78
CA GLY A 147 -27.29 2.25 22.55
C GLY A 147 -26.29 2.18 23.71
N THR A 148 -25.13 2.84 23.58
CA THR A 148 -24.04 2.75 24.57
C THR A 148 -23.94 3.98 25.48
N GLY A 149 -24.67 5.06 25.19
CA GLY A 149 -24.54 6.34 25.89
C GLY A 149 -23.24 7.10 25.62
N MET A 150 -22.49 6.67 24.60
CA MET A 150 -21.29 7.40 24.14
C MET A 150 -21.70 8.63 23.35
N ASP A 151 -21.28 9.82 23.80
CA ASP A 151 -21.58 11.08 23.12
C ASP A 151 -20.50 11.40 22.06
N PHE A 152 -20.87 11.30 20.80
CA PHE A 152 -20.00 11.68 19.66
C PHE A 152 -20.29 13.11 19.16
N SER A 153 -21.07 13.91 19.89
CA SER A 153 -21.42 15.30 19.48
C SER A 153 -20.20 16.21 19.31
N LEU A 154 -19.10 15.89 20.01
CA LEU A 154 -17.82 16.63 19.90
C LEU A 154 -17.05 16.30 18.63
N ILE A 155 -17.43 15.24 17.88
CA ILE A 155 -16.72 14.77 16.69
C ILE A 155 -17.55 15.13 15.46
N ASN A 156 -16.99 15.95 14.58
CA ASN A 156 -17.60 16.19 13.29
C ASN A 156 -17.48 14.95 12.37
N LEU A 157 -18.47 14.04 12.48
CA LEU A 157 -18.48 12.80 11.72
C LEU A 157 -18.46 13.03 10.19
N ASP A 158 -19.08 14.11 9.71
CA ASP A 158 -19.12 14.44 8.27
C ASP A 158 -17.73 14.81 7.71
N ALA A 159 -16.84 15.31 8.55
CA ALA A 159 -15.45 15.59 8.18
C ALA A 159 -14.54 14.37 8.40
N VAL A 160 -14.76 13.63 9.49
CA VAL A 160 -13.86 12.56 9.93
C VAL A 160 -14.07 11.28 9.11
N LEU A 161 -15.32 10.86 8.86
CA LEU A 161 -15.58 9.59 8.17
C LEU A 161 -15.01 9.52 6.75
N PRO A 162 -15.16 10.54 5.87
CA PRO A 162 -14.50 10.54 4.57
C PRO A 162 -12.98 10.46 4.67
N ALA A 163 -12.38 11.16 5.64
CA ALA A 163 -10.94 11.16 5.84
C ALA A 163 -10.45 9.77 6.29
N VAL A 164 -11.15 9.13 7.23
CA VAL A 164 -10.86 7.75 7.68
C VAL A 164 -11.04 6.76 6.53
N TYR A 165 -12.07 6.90 5.71
CA TYR A 165 -12.31 6.05 4.55
C TYR A 165 -11.14 6.12 3.56
N VAL A 166 -10.73 7.33 3.16
CA VAL A 166 -9.58 7.55 2.29
C VAL A 166 -8.28 7.02 2.92
N PHE A 167 -8.09 7.27 4.21
CA PHE A 167 -6.93 6.77 4.94
C PHE A 167 -6.86 5.24 4.91
N THR A 168 -7.98 4.56 5.11
CA THR A 168 -8.05 3.09 5.06
C THR A 168 -7.65 2.55 3.69
N ILE A 169 -8.14 3.15 2.60
CA ILE A 169 -7.80 2.75 1.22
C ILE A 169 -6.29 2.89 0.97
N ILE A 170 -5.72 4.03 1.35
CA ILE A 170 -4.28 4.28 1.19
C ILE A 170 -3.47 3.29 2.03
N LEU A 171 -3.88 3.06 3.28
CA LEU A 171 -3.22 2.12 4.19
C LEU A 171 -3.24 0.69 3.64
N THR A 172 -4.38 0.27 3.07
CA THR A 172 -4.53 -1.04 2.42
C THR A 172 -3.51 -1.18 1.28
N GLY A 173 -3.46 -0.23 0.36
CA GLY A 173 -2.50 -0.27 -0.75
C GLY A 173 -1.03 -0.26 -0.29
N VAL A 174 -0.70 0.49 0.77
CA VAL A 174 0.64 0.48 1.38
C VAL A 174 0.98 -0.89 1.96
N MET A 175 0.04 -1.50 2.70
CA MET A 175 0.24 -2.81 3.32
C MET A 175 0.37 -3.92 2.28
N GLU A 176 -0.47 -3.92 1.25
CA GLU A 176 -0.40 -4.88 0.15
C GLU A 176 0.90 -4.78 -0.64
N GLY A 177 1.33 -3.56 -0.95
CA GLY A 177 2.60 -3.31 -1.62
C GLY A 177 3.80 -3.77 -0.80
N PHE A 178 3.78 -3.52 0.51
CA PHE A 178 4.81 -3.96 1.43
C PHE A 178 4.85 -5.49 1.55
N LEU A 179 3.69 -6.13 1.76
CA LEU A 179 3.59 -7.60 1.87
C LEU A 179 4.05 -8.27 0.58
N THR A 180 3.61 -7.80 -0.58
CA THR A 180 4.06 -8.30 -1.89
C THR A 180 5.57 -8.22 -2.02
N HIS A 181 6.19 -7.09 -1.61
CA HIS A 181 7.65 -6.93 -1.63
C HIS A 181 8.36 -7.95 -0.73
N VAL A 182 7.90 -8.09 0.53
CA VAL A 182 8.51 -8.99 1.51
C VAL A 182 8.40 -10.45 1.05
N VAL A 183 7.20 -10.90 0.66
CA VAL A 183 6.95 -12.26 0.18
C VAL A 183 7.78 -12.57 -1.07
N THR A 184 7.81 -11.63 -2.01
CA THR A 184 8.63 -11.75 -3.22
C THR A 184 10.11 -11.94 -2.90
N LEU A 185 10.69 -11.13 -2.03
CA LEU A 185 12.10 -11.25 -1.65
C LEU A 185 12.39 -12.57 -0.95
N LEU A 186 11.50 -13.04 -0.07
CA LEU A 186 11.65 -14.33 0.60
C LEU A 186 11.67 -15.50 -0.40
N LEU A 187 10.75 -15.49 -1.37
CA LEU A 187 10.66 -16.54 -2.37
C LEU A 187 11.81 -16.49 -3.38
N LEU A 188 12.21 -15.30 -3.86
CA LEU A 188 13.38 -15.16 -4.73
C LEU A 188 14.65 -15.72 -4.09
N ARG A 189 14.84 -15.50 -2.77
CA ARG A 189 15.95 -16.06 -2.00
C ARG A 189 15.83 -17.57 -1.84
N LYS A 190 14.65 -18.06 -1.45
CA LYS A 190 14.39 -19.51 -1.28
C LYS A 190 14.66 -20.29 -2.54
N PHE A 191 14.24 -19.78 -3.69
CA PHE A 191 14.44 -20.42 -4.98
C PHE A 191 15.80 -20.11 -5.63
N LYS A 192 16.65 -19.30 -5.00
CA LYS A 192 17.98 -18.87 -5.53
C LYS A 192 17.89 -18.26 -6.94
N ILE A 193 16.79 -17.58 -7.25
CA ILE A 193 16.49 -17.10 -8.61
C ILE A 193 17.31 -15.87 -8.96
N LYS A 194 17.46 -14.91 -8.04
CA LYS A 194 18.30 -13.73 -8.19
C LYS A 194 18.69 -13.23 -6.81
N SER A 195 19.98 -13.05 -6.57
CA SER A 195 20.43 -12.30 -5.39
C SER A 195 20.17 -10.82 -5.63
N VAL A 196 19.07 -10.31 -5.12
CA VAL A 196 19.00 -8.86 -4.87
C VAL A 196 19.97 -8.62 -3.74
N ASP A 197 21.10 -8.00 -4.06
CA ASP A 197 22.17 -7.77 -3.10
C ASP A 197 21.62 -7.24 -1.78
N ALA A 198 22.09 -7.88 -0.69
CA ALA A 198 21.70 -7.53 0.66
C ALA A 198 22.33 -6.20 1.11
N GLY A 199 22.61 -5.31 0.16
CA GLY A 199 23.08 -3.96 0.48
C GLY A 199 22.29 -3.43 1.67
N ALA A 200 22.98 -2.91 2.65
CA ALA A 200 22.35 -2.33 3.83
C ALA A 200 21.14 -1.51 3.38
N ILE A 201 20.00 -1.72 4.04
CA ILE A 201 18.82 -0.89 3.82
C ILE A 201 19.26 0.51 4.25
N MET A 202 19.85 1.26 3.33
CA MET A 202 20.05 2.67 3.56
C MET A 202 18.65 3.28 3.51
N PRO A 203 18.18 3.87 4.61
CA PRO A 203 16.89 4.52 4.61
C PRO A 203 16.87 5.56 3.49
N LEU A 204 15.76 5.63 2.77
CA LEU A 204 15.55 6.70 1.79
C LEU A 204 15.73 8.02 2.53
N GLU A 205 16.80 8.75 2.18
CA GLU A 205 16.99 10.07 2.75
C GLU A 205 15.94 11.00 2.14
N PRO A 206 15.08 11.60 2.97
CA PRO A 206 14.09 12.52 2.46
C PRO A 206 14.79 13.73 1.83
N GLY A 207 14.41 14.03 0.58
CA GLY A 207 14.80 15.30 -0.05
C GLY A 207 14.06 16.46 0.64
N THR A 208 14.75 17.57 0.88
CA THR A 208 14.14 18.75 1.51
C THR A 208 12.90 19.25 0.75
N GLY A 209 12.99 19.33 -0.59
CA GLY A 209 11.85 19.72 -1.43
C GLY A 209 10.64 18.80 -1.30
N MET A 210 10.85 17.47 -1.27
CA MET A 210 9.77 16.49 -1.07
C MET A 210 9.10 16.68 0.29
N THR A 211 9.88 16.93 1.34
CA THR A 211 9.36 17.11 2.71
C THR A 211 8.51 18.38 2.82
N TYR A 212 8.96 19.50 2.23
CA TYR A 212 8.16 20.73 2.19
C TYR A 212 6.91 20.57 1.33
N GLY A 213 6.99 19.84 0.22
CA GLY A 213 5.82 19.48 -0.58
C GLY A 213 4.79 18.66 0.20
N CYS A 214 5.24 17.66 0.96
CA CYS A 214 4.34 16.85 1.79
C CYS A 214 3.65 17.67 2.89
N ILE A 215 4.39 18.52 3.61
CA ILE A 215 3.76 19.35 4.65
C ILE A 215 2.78 20.36 4.05
N ALA A 216 3.07 20.92 2.87
CA ALA A 216 2.16 21.82 2.17
C ALA A 216 0.85 21.12 1.77
N LEU A 217 0.92 19.85 1.31
CA LEU A 217 -0.27 19.06 0.98
C LEU A 217 -1.10 18.71 2.23
N VAL A 218 -0.45 18.35 3.34
CA VAL A 218 -1.15 18.12 4.61
C VAL A 218 -1.85 19.40 5.09
N PHE A 219 -1.19 20.55 4.95
CA PHE A 219 -1.76 21.83 5.32
C PHE A 219 -2.91 22.25 4.39
N LEU A 220 -2.78 22.00 3.09
CA LEU A 220 -3.85 22.18 2.12
C LEU A 220 -5.09 21.35 2.46
N MET A 221 -4.90 20.07 2.81
CA MET A 221 -5.98 19.21 3.25
C MET A 221 -6.68 19.77 4.50
N TYR A 222 -5.92 20.27 5.47
CA TYR A 222 -6.47 20.89 6.68
C TYR A 222 -7.28 22.16 6.36
N ILE A 223 -6.74 23.06 5.53
CA ILE A 223 -7.44 24.30 5.10
C ILE A 223 -8.70 23.94 4.33
N TYR A 224 -8.62 23.00 3.39
CA TYR A 224 -9.77 22.58 2.61
C TYR A 224 -10.89 22.06 3.52
N ASN A 225 -10.58 21.20 4.45
CA ASN A 225 -11.58 20.57 5.31
C ASN A 225 -12.25 21.55 6.26
N ASN A 226 -11.54 22.60 6.73
CA ASN A 226 -12.07 23.54 7.72
C ASN A 226 -12.65 24.83 7.12
N PHE A 227 -12.16 25.26 5.94
CA PHE A 227 -12.51 26.57 5.39
C PHE A 227 -13.09 26.53 3.98
N LEU A 228 -12.61 25.63 3.11
CA LEU A 228 -12.96 25.63 1.69
C LEU A 228 -14.08 24.64 1.33
N SER A 229 -14.35 23.66 2.18
CA SER A 229 -15.37 22.63 1.92
C SER A 229 -16.77 23.20 1.74
N SER A 230 -17.10 24.32 2.41
CA SER A 230 -18.37 25.03 2.24
C SER A 230 -18.46 25.85 0.96
N MET A 231 -17.32 26.25 0.39
CA MET A 231 -17.25 27.08 -0.82
C MET A 231 -17.16 26.26 -2.11
N VAL A 232 -16.46 25.11 -2.02
CA VAL A 232 -16.23 24.21 -3.16
C VAL A 232 -17.02 22.93 -2.94
N ASN A 233 -18.28 22.96 -3.36
CA ASN A 233 -19.20 21.82 -3.20
C ASN A 233 -19.00 20.80 -4.32
N ASN A 234 -17.76 20.34 -4.52
CA ASN A 234 -17.41 19.32 -5.51
C ASN A 234 -16.75 18.12 -4.81
N GLU A 235 -17.50 17.02 -4.74
CA GLU A 235 -17.06 15.80 -4.07
C GLU A 235 -15.75 15.24 -4.64
N LEU A 236 -15.55 15.33 -5.95
CA LEU A 236 -14.32 14.86 -6.59
C LEU A 236 -13.10 15.65 -6.11
N VAL A 237 -13.21 16.98 -6.02
CA VAL A 237 -12.15 17.85 -5.49
C VAL A 237 -11.85 17.50 -4.02
N LYS A 238 -12.89 17.28 -3.22
CA LYS A 238 -12.77 16.84 -1.83
C LYS A 238 -11.94 15.57 -1.72
N TYR A 239 -12.28 14.53 -2.48
CA TYR A 239 -11.55 13.25 -2.41
C TYR A 239 -10.12 13.38 -2.93
N ILE A 240 -9.86 14.14 -3.98
CA ILE A 240 -8.49 14.38 -4.47
C ILE A 240 -7.63 15.05 -3.40
N VAL A 241 -8.14 16.09 -2.74
CA VAL A 241 -7.40 16.81 -1.70
C VAL A 241 -7.16 15.92 -0.49
N LEU A 242 -8.15 15.14 -0.07
CA LEU A 242 -8.01 14.17 1.02
C LEU A 242 -6.98 13.09 0.67
N CYS A 243 -7.04 12.49 -0.51
CA CYS A 243 -6.07 11.50 -0.97
C CYS A 243 -4.64 12.07 -0.97
N ALA A 244 -4.45 13.24 -1.60
CA ALA A 244 -3.13 13.85 -1.69
C ALA A 244 -2.56 14.19 -0.31
N GLY A 245 -3.39 14.76 0.59
CA GLY A 245 -2.99 15.09 1.96
C GLY A 245 -2.67 13.86 2.79
N MET A 246 -3.47 12.80 2.70
CA MET A 246 -3.25 11.55 3.43
C MET A 246 -2.01 10.79 2.93
N MET A 247 -1.78 10.76 1.60
CA MET A 247 -0.54 10.20 1.05
C MET A 247 0.69 10.97 1.55
N ALA A 248 0.64 12.29 1.55
CA ALA A 248 1.71 13.14 2.07
C ALA A 248 1.93 12.93 3.57
N PHE A 249 0.87 12.78 4.36
CA PHE A 249 0.91 12.44 5.77
C PHE A 249 1.62 11.10 6.00
N MET A 250 1.26 10.05 5.24
CA MET A 250 1.91 8.73 5.34
C MET A 250 3.39 8.77 4.99
N VAL A 251 3.79 9.56 3.99
CA VAL A 251 5.21 9.74 3.63
C VAL A 251 5.98 10.38 4.79
N LEU A 252 5.42 11.39 5.45
CA LEU A 252 6.06 12.01 6.62
C LEU A 252 6.14 11.05 7.81
N VAL A 253 5.09 10.27 8.08
CA VAL A 253 5.08 9.21 9.11
C VAL A 253 6.19 8.18 8.84
N TYR A 254 6.33 7.74 7.58
CA TYR A 254 7.38 6.81 7.18
C TYR A 254 8.80 7.38 7.43
N PHE A 255 9.04 8.64 7.11
CA PHE A 255 10.32 9.28 7.40
C PHE A 255 10.57 9.42 8.91
N GLY A 256 9.55 9.71 9.69
CA GLY A 256 9.65 9.74 11.16
C GLY A 256 10.00 8.36 11.74
N TYR A 257 9.35 7.33 11.23
CA TYR A 257 9.63 5.95 11.62
C TYR A 257 11.09 5.55 11.32
N ILE A 258 11.56 5.84 10.10
CA ILE A 258 12.95 5.57 9.73
C ILE A 258 13.92 6.29 10.65
N TYR A 259 13.70 7.59 10.91
CA TYR A 259 14.55 8.37 11.80
C TYR A 259 14.64 7.73 13.18
N LEU A 260 13.49 7.42 13.79
CA LEU A 260 13.46 6.81 15.12
C LEU A 260 14.11 5.43 15.15
N ALA A 261 13.87 4.59 14.14
CA ALA A 261 14.48 3.28 14.04
C ALA A 261 16.02 3.35 13.96
N VAL A 262 16.55 4.29 13.16
CA VAL A 262 17.99 4.52 13.05
C VAL A 262 18.55 5.13 14.34
N TYR A 263 17.89 6.12 14.92
CA TYR A 263 18.28 6.77 16.16
C TYR A 263 18.35 5.77 17.33
N LEU A 264 17.33 4.95 17.51
CA LEU A 264 17.31 3.92 18.56
C LEU A 264 18.40 2.88 18.36
N LYS A 265 18.65 2.45 17.11
CA LYS A 265 19.74 1.53 16.81
C LYS A 265 21.11 2.12 17.15
N LEU A 266 21.34 3.40 16.84
CA LEU A 266 22.61 4.07 17.17
C LEU A 266 22.78 4.24 18.69
N ARG A 267 21.71 4.57 19.41
CA ARG A 267 21.78 4.83 20.85
C ARG A 267 21.88 3.55 21.70
N PHE A 268 21.16 2.50 21.33
CA PHE A 268 21.07 1.27 22.13
C PHE A 268 21.88 0.09 21.56
N GLY A 269 22.51 0.24 20.39
CA GLY A 269 23.29 -0.81 19.72
C GLY A 269 22.47 -2.03 19.26
N LYS A 270 21.17 -2.07 19.54
CA LYS A 270 20.25 -3.17 19.22
C LYS A 270 19.17 -2.71 18.25
N ASN A 271 18.64 -3.65 17.48
CA ASN A 271 17.52 -3.36 16.58
C ASN A 271 16.22 -3.32 17.38
N MET A 272 15.73 -2.12 17.70
CA MET A 272 14.52 -1.87 18.48
C MET A 272 13.27 -1.63 17.61
N THR A 273 13.30 -2.05 16.35
CA THR A 273 12.20 -1.85 15.39
C THR A 273 10.89 -2.46 15.90
N LEU A 274 10.96 -3.66 16.50
CA LEU A 274 9.79 -4.34 17.06
C LEU A 274 9.19 -3.57 18.24
N PHE A 275 10.02 -3.03 19.11
CA PHE A 275 9.58 -2.20 20.24
C PHE A 275 8.91 -0.90 19.75
N LEU A 276 9.45 -0.31 18.69
CA LEU A 276 8.89 0.89 18.06
C LEU A 276 7.53 0.57 17.42
N MET A 277 7.38 -0.58 16.78
CA MET A 277 6.08 -1.05 16.25
C MET A 277 5.05 -1.28 17.35
N LEU A 278 5.43 -1.91 18.46
CA LEU A 278 4.52 -2.08 19.60
C LEU A 278 4.08 -0.73 20.18
N GLY A 279 5.00 0.22 20.31
CA GLY A 279 4.67 1.57 20.74
C GLY A 279 3.69 2.28 19.80
N LEU A 280 3.83 2.09 18.49
CA LEU A 280 2.89 2.62 17.49
C LEU A 280 1.49 2.07 17.66
N ILE A 281 1.36 0.76 17.94
CA ILE A 281 0.06 0.11 18.13
C ILE A 281 -0.59 0.56 19.43
N LEU A 282 0.19 0.62 20.53
CA LEU A 282 -0.34 0.97 21.86
C LEU A 282 -0.80 2.42 21.96
N PHE A 283 -0.14 3.34 21.27
CA PHE A 283 -0.41 4.79 21.36
C PHE A 283 -1.02 5.36 20.07
N PHE A 284 -1.64 4.50 19.26
CA PHE A 284 -2.38 4.95 18.09
C PHE A 284 -3.64 5.76 18.50
N PRO A 285 -3.94 6.94 17.93
CA PRO A 285 -3.32 7.64 16.78
C PRO A 285 -2.22 8.65 17.13
N LEU A 286 -1.96 8.91 18.42
CA LEU A 286 -0.99 9.92 18.87
C LEU A 286 0.41 9.67 18.29
N SER A 287 0.81 8.41 18.19
CA SER A 287 2.10 8.00 17.63
C SER A 287 2.26 8.41 16.17
N LEU A 288 1.20 8.34 15.35
CA LEU A 288 1.24 8.76 13.95
C LEU A 288 1.49 10.27 13.83
N PHE A 289 0.86 11.07 14.69
CA PHE A 289 1.06 12.51 14.69
C PHE A 289 2.50 12.88 15.11
N ILE A 290 3.02 12.23 16.15
CA ILE A 290 4.42 12.41 16.57
C ILE A 290 5.38 12.03 15.44
N LEU A 291 5.15 10.89 14.78
CA LEU A 291 5.98 10.45 13.66
C LEU A 291 5.93 11.42 12.47
N MET A 292 4.79 12.00 12.17
CA MET A 292 4.66 13.02 11.13
C MET A 292 5.56 14.22 11.44
N ILE A 293 5.52 14.74 12.68
CA ILE A 293 6.36 15.86 13.12
C ILE A 293 7.85 15.49 13.04
N VAL A 294 8.22 14.32 13.56
CA VAL A 294 9.60 13.83 13.52
C VAL A 294 10.07 13.65 12.07
N GLY A 295 9.22 13.13 11.20
CA GLY A 295 9.51 12.96 9.77
C GLY A 295 9.72 14.28 9.05
N PHE A 296 8.91 15.28 9.35
CA PHE A 296 9.10 16.64 8.86
C PHE A 296 10.45 17.24 9.33
N LEU A 297 10.75 17.15 10.62
CA LEU A 297 12.03 17.66 11.18
C LEU A 297 13.24 16.90 10.62
N TYR A 298 13.10 15.61 10.36
CA TYR A 298 14.17 14.82 9.72
C TYR A 298 14.37 15.24 8.27
N GLY A 299 13.30 15.36 7.51
CA GLY A 299 13.35 15.72 6.08
C GLY A 299 13.76 17.16 5.82
N SER A 300 13.33 18.11 6.66
CA SER A 300 13.71 19.53 6.57
C SER A 300 15.16 19.83 7.02
N GLY A 301 15.84 18.89 7.68
CA GLY A 301 17.27 18.94 7.97
C GLY A 301 17.68 19.06 9.44
N PRO A 302 16.91 19.65 10.37
CA PRO A 302 17.35 19.81 11.76
C PRO A 302 17.81 18.51 12.41
N LEU A 303 17.10 17.40 12.20
CA LEU A 303 17.43 16.11 12.78
C LEU A 303 18.49 15.31 11.98
N LYS A 304 18.75 15.65 10.71
CA LYS A 304 19.80 14.99 9.91
C LYS A 304 21.17 15.11 10.55
N LYS A 305 21.46 16.27 11.15
CA LYS A 305 22.75 16.54 11.81
C LYS A 305 23.07 15.54 12.92
N TYR A 306 22.08 15.12 13.69
CA TYR A 306 22.27 14.17 14.81
C TYR A 306 22.65 12.75 14.36
N ILE A 307 22.16 12.29 13.20
CA ILE A 307 22.54 10.97 12.65
C ILE A 307 23.95 10.99 12.09
N ILE A 308 24.36 12.09 11.44
CA ILE A 308 25.69 12.22 10.83
C ILE A 308 26.78 12.27 11.90
N ILE A 309 26.56 12.98 13.01
CA ILE A 309 27.52 13.12 14.12
C ILE A 309 27.76 11.76 14.81
N ASN A 310 26.72 10.94 14.96
CA ASN A 310 26.83 9.64 15.64
C ASN A 310 27.28 8.48 14.73
N LYS A 311 27.52 8.73 13.43
CA LYS A 311 28.14 7.76 12.50
C LYS A 311 29.68 7.81 12.47
N LYS A 312 30.30 8.82 13.06
CA LYS A 312 31.75 8.91 13.27
C LYS A 312 32.13 8.32 14.63
#